data_a8a163e0a8d42d4f73116d0091b9a38f
#
_entry.id   a8a163e0a8d42d4f73116d0091b9a38f
#
_cell.length_a   1.000
_cell.length_b   1.000
_cell.length_c   1.000
_cell.angle_alpha   90.00
_cell.angle_beta   90.00
_cell.angle_gamma   90.00
#
_symmetry.space_group_name_H-M   'P 1'
#
loop_
_entity.id
_entity.type
_entity.pdbx_description
1 polymer ?
#
loop_
_entity_poly.entity_id
_entity_poly.type
_entity_poly.pdbx_seq_one_letter_code
_entity_poly.pdbx_strand_id
1 'polypeptide(L)' 'MEHETDRNNAALIGIIARQNTEIAQLRQENAKLKILLSDAQECVEKMLDAVVLKKEPKP' A
#
# COMPACT_ATOMS: atom_id res chain seq x y z
N MET A 1 -27.48 33.60 8.54
CA MET A 1 -27.73 32.19 8.19
C MET A 1 -26.92 31.73 7.00
N GLU A 2 -26.82 32.53 5.94
CA GLU A 2 -25.99 32.19 4.80
C GLU A 2 -24.52 32.04 5.19
N HIS A 3 -24.03 32.85 6.13
CA HIS A 3 -22.67 32.80 6.58
C HIS A 3 -22.33 31.50 7.32
N GLU A 4 -23.25 30.95 8.08
CA GLU A 4 -23.04 29.70 8.79
C GLU A 4 -22.97 28.55 7.82
N THR A 5 -23.85 28.54 6.82
CA THR A 5 -23.85 27.52 5.79
C THR A 5 -22.52 27.54 5.01
N ASP A 6 -22.05 28.74 4.66
CA ASP A 6 -20.79 28.90 3.95
C ASP A 6 -19.59 28.42 4.78
N ARG A 7 -19.60 28.72 6.09
CA ARG A 7 -18.53 28.25 6.99
C ARG A 7 -18.55 26.74 7.12
N ASN A 8 -19.74 26.16 7.24
CA ASN A 8 -19.88 24.72 7.34
C ASN A 8 -19.43 24.05 6.04
N ASN A 9 -19.79 24.61 4.91
CA ASN A 9 -19.36 24.09 3.61
C ASN A 9 -17.86 24.19 3.45
N ALA A 10 -17.25 25.31 3.85
CA ALA A 10 -15.81 25.48 3.78
C ALA A 10 -15.08 24.46 4.67
N ALA A 11 -15.62 24.23 5.88
CA ALA A 11 -15.05 23.24 6.80
C ALA A 11 -15.14 21.85 6.22
N LEU A 12 -16.30 21.50 5.63
CA LEU A 12 -16.50 20.20 4.99
C LEU A 12 -15.56 20.01 3.80
N ILE A 13 -15.41 21.03 2.97
CA ILE A 13 -14.49 20.98 1.84
C ILE A 13 -13.07 20.74 2.32
N GLY A 14 -12.65 21.40 3.40
CA GLY A 14 -11.34 21.21 3.98
C GLY A 14 -11.13 19.78 4.48
N ILE A 15 -12.15 19.22 5.12
CA ILE A 15 -12.09 17.83 5.61
C ILE A 15 -12.01 16.87 4.44
N ILE A 16 -12.82 17.07 3.41
CA ILE A 16 -12.81 16.22 2.23
C ILE A 16 -11.46 16.28 1.53
N ALA A 17 -10.88 17.47 1.39
CA ALA A 17 -9.56 17.63 0.76
C ALA A 17 -8.50 16.88 1.54
N ARG A 18 -8.53 16.98 2.88
CA ARG A 18 -7.59 16.25 3.73
C ARG A 18 -7.74 14.75 3.58
N GLN A 19 -8.99 14.26 3.61
CA GLN A 19 -9.26 12.84 3.45
C GLN A 19 -8.81 12.33 2.08
N ASN A 20 -9.03 13.11 1.03
CA ASN A 20 -8.58 12.73 -0.30
C ASN A 20 -7.06 12.61 -0.37
N THR A 21 -6.34 13.53 0.29
CA THR A 21 -4.89 13.47 0.38
C THR A 21 -4.43 12.22 1.12
N GLU A 22 -5.07 11.91 2.24
CA GLU A 22 -4.76 10.71 3.01
C GLU A 22 -5.01 9.44 2.20
N ILE A 23 -6.13 9.39 1.49
CA ILE A 23 -6.46 8.26 0.62
C ILE A 23 -5.39 8.08 -0.45
N ALA A 24 -4.95 9.17 -1.09
CA ALA A 24 -3.91 9.11 -2.11
C ALA A 24 -2.61 8.58 -1.53
N GLN A 25 -2.21 9.05 -0.34
CA GLN A 25 -1.02 8.57 0.33
C GLN A 25 -1.11 7.10 0.68
N LEU A 26 -2.25 6.67 1.21
CA LEU A 26 -2.47 5.27 1.56
C LEU A 26 -2.42 4.37 0.34
N ARG A 27 -2.97 4.81 -0.78
CA ARG A 27 -2.91 4.06 -2.03
C ARG A 27 -1.49 3.90 -2.52
N GLN A 28 -0.67 4.95 -2.40
CA GLN A 28 0.75 4.88 -2.76
C GLN A 28 1.50 3.91 -1.86
N GLU A 29 1.27 4.00 -0.56
CA GLU A 29 1.89 3.09 0.40
C GLU A 29 1.48 1.65 0.16
N ASN A 30 0.19 1.42 -0.13
CA ASN A 30 -0.30 0.09 -0.43
C ASN A 30 0.36 -0.47 -1.69
N ALA A 31 0.52 0.34 -2.72
CA ALA A 31 1.19 -0.08 -3.94
C ALA A 31 2.64 -0.46 -3.68
N LYS A 32 3.36 0.33 -2.89
CA LYS A 32 4.73 0.04 -2.50
C LYS A 32 4.83 -1.25 -1.69
N LEU A 33 3.91 -1.42 -0.74
CA LEU A 33 3.89 -2.63 0.09
C LEU A 33 3.63 -3.88 -0.74
N LYS A 34 2.76 -3.80 -1.72
CA LYS A 34 2.49 -4.91 -2.62
C LYS A 34 3.72 -5.29 -3.43
N ILE A 35 4.47 -4.31 -3.90
CA ILE A 35 5.71 -4.55 -4.64
C ILE A 35 6.74 -5.20 -3.72
N LEU A 36 6.92 -4.67 -2.52
CA LEU A 36 7.86 -5.23 -1.55
C LEU A 36 7.49 -6.66 -1.17
N LEU A 37 6.21 -6.92 -0.97
CA LEU A 37 5.75 -8.26 -0.66
C LEU A 37 6.01 -9.22 -1.80
N SER A 38 5.74 -8.81 -3.02
CA SER A 38 5.98 -9.60 -4.21
C SER A 38 7.46 -9.94 -4.36
N ASP A 39 8.34 -8.95 -4.16
CA ASP A 39 9.79 -9.13 -4.22
C ASP A 39 10.26 -10.09 -3.12
N ALA A 40 9.73 -9.94 -1.92
CA ALA A 40 10.08 -10.83 -0.81
C ALA A 40 9.65 -12.27 -1.10
N GLN A 41 8.46 -12.45 -1.67
CA GLN A 41 7.97 -13.76 -2.05
C GLN A 41 8.85 -14.41 -3.11
N GLU A 42 9.28 -13.66 -4.11
CA GLU A 42 10.20 -14.16 -5.12
C GLU A 42 11.53 -14.59 -4.50
N CYS A 43 12.02 -13.78 -3.58
CA CYS A 43 13.26 -14.08 -2.87
C CYS A 43 13.16 -15.38 -2.09
N VAL A 44 12.05 -15.55 -1.36
CA VAL A 44 11.81 -16.78 -0.59
C VAL A 44 11.68 -17.97 -1.52
N GLU A 45 10.97 -17.84 -2.62
CA GLU A 45 10.82 -18.91 -3.59
C GLU A 45 12.18 -19.35 -4.17
N LYS A 46 13.01 -18.39 -4.51
CA LYS A 46 14.36 -18.68 -5.01
C LYS A 46 15.21 -19.39 -3.98
N MET A 47 15.10 -18.96 -2.73
CA MET A 47 15.82 -19.62 -1.63
C MET A 47 15.34 -21.04 -1.43
N LEU A 48 14.04 -21.25 -1.46
CA LEU A 48 13.46 -22.58 -1.31
C LEU A 48 13.86 -23.50 -2.46
N ASP A 49 13.84 -22.99 -3.68
CA ASP A 49 14.27 -23.76 -4.85
C ASP A 49 15.73 -24.15 -4.72
N ALA A 50 16.58 -23.24 -4.27
CA ALA A 50 18.01 -23.53 -4.08
C ALA A 50 18.22 -24.59 -3.01
N VAL A 51 17.45 -24.52 -1.93
CA VAL A 51 17.54 -25.52 -0.84
C VAL A 51 17.05 -26.87 -1.33
N VAL A 52 15.94 -26.92 -2.04
CA VAL A 52 15.37 -28.16 -2.58
C VAL A 52 16.37 -28.80 -3.56
N LEU A 53 16.93 -28.01 -4.45
CA LEU A 53 17.91 -28.52 -5.41
C LEU A 53 19.16 -29.11 -4.73
N LYS A 54 19.61 -28.47 -3.64
CA LYS A 54 20.74 -28.96 -2.87
C LYS A 54 20.43 -30.24 -2.12
N LYS A 55 19.16 -30.42 -1.73
CA LYS A 55 18.74 -31.60 -0.96
C LYS A 55 18.36 -32.78 -1.82
N GLU A 56 18.18 -32.58 -3.11
CA GLU A 56 17.84 -33.69 -3.98
C GLU A 56 18.99 -34.72 -3.98
N PRO A 57 18.70 -35.97 -3.72
CA PRO A 57 19.73 -36.98 -3.77
C PRO A 57 20.22 -37.17 -5.21
N LYS A 58 21.49 -37.12 -5.38
CA LYS A 58 22.06 -37.37 -6.71
C LYS A 58 22.04 -38.86 -7.00
N PRO A 59 21.60 -39.23 -8.19
CA PRO A 59 21.62 -40.62 -8.58
C PRO A 59 23.00 -41.18 -8.67
#